data_a1be27ac6a068b1e8387d14bc60af3b0
#
_entry.id   a1be27ac6a068b1e8387d14bc60af3b0
#
_cell.length_a   1.000
_cell.length_b   1.000
_cell.length_c   1.000
_cell.angle_alpha   90.00
_cell.angle_beta   90.00
_cell.angle_gamma   90.00
#
_symmetry.space_group_name_H-M   'P 1'
#
loop_
_entity.id
_entity.type
_entity.pdbx_description
1 polymer ?
#
loop_
_entity_poly.entity_id
_entity_poly.type
_entity_poly.pdbx_seq_one_letter_code
_entity_poly.pdbx_strand_id
1 'polypeptide(L)'
;MIKGVITLRRYYFCVAAICTAAVIGISGCAMNTKAESAQTQADASQPESAEAATVVEAVTGPIENMEETPNEELQPVRIYGTASHMEDGRLSIDNRSGVSAEGEIILNISQESTLILDAVSGTPLTLEDIQDGETIYAYIGPAMTMSLPPMTNAAIIFANIPADFKVPDYVEADSVITDAGSSQTVLTASDGTEYILAEDCDIFPYLTRNIVTLDDLTQGKKVVVWSGDDNTATKIMVFAE
;
A
#
# COMPACT_ATOMS: atom_id res chain seq x y z
N MET A 1 -30.17 43.62 -20.28
CA MET A 1 -30.39 42.65 -21.36
C MET A 1 -29.08 42.44 -22.09
N ILE A 2 -28.35 41.38 -21.77
CA ILE A 2 -27.25 40.88 -22.61
C ILE A 2 -27.30 39.35 -22.47
N LYS A 3 -27.63 38.69 -23.59
CA LYS A 3 -27.70 37.23 -23.72
C LYS A 3 -26.28 36.69 -23.93
N GLY A 4 -25.79 35.85 -23.01
CA GLY A 4 -24.57 35.08 -23.19
C GLY A 4 -24.89 33.75 -23.91
N VAL A 5 -24.24 33.54 -25.03
CA VAL A 5 -24.35 32.37 -25.90
C VAL A 5 -23.45 31.27 -25.34
N ILE A 6 -24.05 30.13 -24.97
CA ILE A 6 -23.34 28.93 -24.56
C ILE A 6 -22.94 28.15 -25.81
N THR A 7 -21.66 28.07 -26.09
CA THR A 7 -21.12 27.28 -27.24
C THR A 7 -20.82 25.86 -26.77
N LEU A 8 -21.66 24.91 -27.18
CA LEU A 8 -21.49 23.49 -26.96
C LEU A 8 -20.46 22.96 -27.96
N ARG A 9 -19.23 22.60 -27.55
CA ARG A 9 -18.27 21.88 -28.38
C ARG A 9 -18.56 20.39 -28.31
N ARG A 10 -19.07 19.84 -29.39
CA ARG A 10 -19.20 18.39 -29.67
C ARG A 10 -17.84 17.85 -30.11
N TYR A 11 -17.28 16.92 -29.36
CA TYR A 11 -16.15 16.10 -29.83
C TYR A 11 -16.68 14.87 -30.55
N TYR A 12 -16.35 14.75 -31.84
CA TYR A 12 -16.58 13.55 -32.62
C TYR A 12 -15.46 12.56 -32.39
N PHE A 13 -15.81 11.37 -31.93
CA PHE A 13 -14.93 10.21 -31.92
C PHE A 13 -14.88 9.61 -33.32
N CYS A 14 -13.70 9.57 -33.93
CA CYS A 14 -13.41 8.75 -35.11
C CYS A 14 -12.97 7.36 -34.64
N VAL A 15 -13.82 6.38 -34.92
CA VAL A 15 -13.49 4.95 -34.84
C VAL A 15 -12.80 4.56 -36.14
N ALA A 16 -11.54 4.15 -36.09
CA ALA A 16 -10.87 3.47 -37.18
C ALA A 16 -10.63 2.01 -36.80
N ALA A 17 -11.42 1.14 -37.37
CA ALA A 17 -11.22 -0.30 -37.33
C ALA A 17 -10.15 -0.67 -38.39
N ILE A 18 -9.11 -1.40 -37.99
CA ILE A 18 -8.23 -2.10 -38.91
C ILE A 18 -8.17 -3.56 -38.49
N CYS A 19 -8.85 -4.41 -39.27
CA CYS A 19 -8.68 -5.85 -39.30
C CYS A 19 -7.46 -6.19 -40.16
N THR A 20 -6.54 -7.01 -39.65
CA THR A 20 -5.71 -7.86 -40.50
C THR A 20 -5.50 -9.21 -39.85
N ALA A 21 -6.08 -10.22 -40.47
CA ALA A 21 -5.82 -11.63 -40.25
C ALA A 21 -4.60 -12.06 -41.06
N ALA A 22 -3.72 -12.86 -40.47
CA ALA A 22 -2.83 -13.74 -41.25
C ALA A 22 -2.61 -15.04 -40.50
N VAL A 23 -2.94 -16.11 -41.18
CA VAL A 23 -2.91 -17.53 -40.84
C VAL A 23 -1.61 -18.13 -41.39
N ILE A 24 -1.29 -19.37 -40.95
CA ILE A 24 -0.33 -20.39 -41.49
C ILE A 24 1.00 -20.39 -40.72
N GLY A 25 1.50 -21.55 -40.24
CA GLY A 25 1.34 -22.97 -40.54
C GLY A 25 2.22 -23.85 -39.65
N ILE A 26 1.75 -24.93 -39.40
CA ILE A 26 2.09 -26.35 -39.36
C ILE A 26 3.57 -26.73 -39.45
N SER A 27 3.95 -27.64 -38.57
CA SER A 27 4.80 -28.86 -38.65
C SER A 27 5.65 -28.98 -37.40
N GLY A 28 5.58 -29.96 -36.57
CA GLY A 28 5.57 -31.41 -36.77
C GLY A 28 6.96 -31.97 -36.60
N CYS A 29 7.22 -32.66 -35.49
CA CYS A 29 7.82 -33.97 -35.45
C CYS A 29 8.12 -34.38 -33.99
N ALA A 30 7.54 -35.51 -33.68
CA ALA A 30 7.86 -36.34 -32.53
C ALA A 30 9.18 -37.06 -32.73
N MET A 31 9.94 -37.34 -31.69
CA MET A 31 10.63 -38.62 -31.50
C MET A 31 11.01 -38.86 -30.04
N ASN A 32 10.43 -39.86 -29.58
CA ASN A 32 10.55 -40.81 -28.51
C ASN A 32 11.94 -41.43 -28.44
N THR A 33 12.58 -41.51 -27.27
CA THR A 33 13.40 -42.65 -26.88
C THR A 33 13.43 -42.81 -25.36
N LYS A 34 13.25 -43.99 -24.98
CA LYS A 34 13.00 -44.75 -23.77
C LYS A 34 14.30 -45.31 -23.18
N ALA A 35 14.22 -45.56 -21.89
CA ALA A 35 15.02 -46.51 -21.07
C ALA A 35 16.37 -45.97 -20.57
N GLU A 36 16.89 -46.32 -19.39
CA GLU A 36 16.72 -47.49 -18.54
C GLU A 36 17.35 -47.22 -17.17
N SER A 37 16.89 -47.93 -16.20
CA SER A 37 17.28 -48.08 -14.81
C SER A 37 18.79 -48.32 -14.54
N ALA A 38 19.26 -47.90 -13.40
CA ALA A 38 20.13 -48.68 -12.53
C ALA A 38 20.05 -48.20 -11.07
N GLN A 39 19.54 -49.02 -10.23
CA GLN A 39 19.69 -49.03 -8.76
C GLN A 39 21.13 -49.45 -8.44
N THR A 40 21.72 -48.87 -7.41
CA THR A 40 22.69 -49.59 -6.56
C THR A 40 22.60 -49.01 -5.14
N GLN A 41 22.37 -49.95 -4.24
CA GLN A 41 22.24 -49.87 -2.79
C GLN A 41 23.62 -49.85 -2.09
N ALA A 42 23.54 -49.31 -0.84
CA ALA A 42 24.32 -49.67 0.36
C ALA A 42 25.76 -49.14 0.44
N ASP A 43 26.13 -48.50 1.50
CA ASP A 43 26.48 -49.18 2.74
C ASP A 43 26.73 -48.18 3.88
N ALA A 44 26.46 -48.65 5.09
CA ALA A 44 26.60 -47.97 6.37
C ALA A 44 28.06 -47.85 6.82
N SER A 45 28.36 -46.81 7.57
CA SER A 45 29.25 -46.88 8.72
C SER A 45 29.30 -45.55 9.49
N GLN A 46 28.71 -45.58 10.69
CA GLN A 46 29.15 -44.75 11.83
C GLN A 46 30.42 -45.39 12.44
N PRO A 47 31.30 -44.62 13.07
CA PRO A 47 31.37 -44.65 14.53
C PRO A 47 31.58 -43.26 15.16
N GLU A 48 30.81 -42.98 16.17
CA GLU A 48 31.09 -42.73 17.59
C GLU A 48 32.56 -42.34 17.96
N SER A 49 32.74 -41.17 18.60
CA SER A 49 33.44 -40.94 19.86
C SER A 49 33.52 -39.44 20.21
N ALA A 50 32.81 -38.99 21.19
CA ALA A 50 33.26 -38.67 22.55
C ALA A 50 33.96 -37.29 22.76
N GLU A 51 33.28 -36.52 23.59
CA GLU A 51 33.76 -35.65 24.67
C GLU A 51 34.70 -34.49 24.39
N ALA A 52 34.17 -33.30 24.64
CA ALA A 52 34.77 -32.33 25.57
C ALA A 52 33.73 -31.26 25.98
N ALA A 53 33.19 -31.41 27.17
CA ALA A 53 32.45 -30.39 27.85
C ALA A 53 33.40 -29.26 28.25
N THR A 54 33.13 -28.05 27.69
CA THR A 54 33.71 -26.82 28.24
C THR A 54 32.61 -26.07 28.95
N VAL A 55 32.67 -26.09 30.25
CA VAL A 55 31.88 -25.29 31.19
C VAL A 55 32.25 -23.83 30.96
N VAL A 56 31.33 -23.03 30.45
CA VAL A 56 31.42 -21.57 30.48
C VAL A 56 30.61 -21.09 31.69
N GLU A 57 31.35 -20.54 32.66
CA GLU A 57 30.81 -19.87 33.82
C GLU A 57 29.77 -18.83 33.45
N ALA A 58 28.63 -18.91 34.17
CA ALA A 58 27.62 -17.89 34.14
C ALA A 58 28.16 -16.61 34.76
N VAL A 59 28.42 -15.60 33.95
CA VAL A 59 28.64 -14.23 34.42
C VAL A 59 27.26 -13.64 34.76
N THR A 60 26.88 -13.69 36.03
CA THR A 60 25.81 -12.92 36.60
C THR A 60 26.31 -11.48 36.80
N GLY A 61 26.21 -10.65 35.80
CA GLY A 61 26.26 -9.20 35.93
C GLY A 61 24.86 -8.66 36.21
N PRO A 62 24.70 -7.56 36.96
CA PRO A 62 23.40 -6.96 37.17
C PRO A 62 22.86 -6.50 35.81
N ILE A 63 21.63 -6.90 35.50
CA ILE A 63 20.87 -6.36 34.35
C ILE A 63 20.57 -4.92 34.75
N GLU A 64 21.40 -3.97 34.29
CA GLU A 64 21.04 -2.57 34.31
C GLU A 64 19.77 -2.42 33.48
N ASN A 65 18.79 -1.76 34.06
CA ASN A 65 17.52 -1.43 33.47
C ASN A 65 17.75 -0.95 32.01
N MET A 66 17.41 -1.77 31.05
CA MET A 66 17.06 -1.24 29.73
C MET A 66 15.81 -0.40 29.99
N GLU A 67 15.96 0.91 29.97
CA GLU A 67 14.84 1.81 29.79
C GLU A 67 14.14 1.30 28.51
N GLU A 68 12.91 0.85 28.69
CA GLU A 68 12.01 0.58 27.57
C GLU A 68 11.93 1.89 26.79
N THR A 69 12.67 1.97 25.69
CA THR A 69 12.42 3.01 24.68
C THR A 69 10.95 2.88 24.33
N PRO A 70 10.17 4.00 24.33
CA PRO A 70 8.80 3.97 23.88
C PRO A 70 8.77 3.19 22.57
N ASN A 71 7.87 2.22 22.48
CA ASN A 71 7.67 1.46 21.26
C ASN A 71 7.24 2.45 20.19
N GLU A 72 8.19 3.00 19.43
CA GLU A 72 7.89 3.79 18.25
C GLU A 72 7.14 2.85 17.33
N GLU A 73 5.82 2.97 17.31
CA GLU A 73 5.00 2.27 16.32
C GLU A 73 5.54 2.68 14.96
N LEU A 74 6.25 1.73 14.33
CA LEU A 74 6.86 1.97 13.04
C LEU A 74 5.75 2.36 12.05
N GLN A 75 5.82 3.59 11.56
CA GLN A 75 4.83 4.14 10.67
C GLN A 75 4.75 3.34 9.36
N PRO A 76 3.56 3.19 8.79
CA PRO A 76 3.41 2.57 7.48
C PRO A 76 4.23 3.29 6.40
N VAL A 77 4.84 2.52 5.53
CA VAL A 77 5.65 3.04 4.42
C VAL A 77 4.80 3.15 3.17
N ARG A 78 4.81 4.32 2.52
CA ARG A 78 4.10 4.55 1.27
C ARG A 78 4.91 4.07 0.09
N ILE A 79 4.34 3.17 -0.71
CA ILE A 79 4.89 2.69 -1.97
C ILE A 79 3.91 2.89 -3.11
N TYR A 80 4.38 2.87 -4.36
CA TYR A 80 3.51 2.84 -5.53
C TYR A 80 4.11 1.95 -6.62
N GLY A 81 3.25 1.43 -7.46
CA GLY A 81 3.68 0.59 -8.57
C GLY A 81 2.50 -0.03 -9.31
N THR A 82 2.80 -0.94 -10.20
CA THR A 82 1.82 -1.63 -11.01
C THR A 82 1.30 -2.87 -10.29
N ALA A 83 -0.01 -2.99 -10.17
CA ALA A 83 -0.68 -4.10 -9.48
C ALA A 83 -0.91 -5.31 -10.39
N SER A 84 -0.88 -6.49 -9.82
CA SER A 84 -1.29 -7.75 -10.45
C SER A 84 -1.91 -8.68 -9.44
N HIS A 85 -3.04 -9.30 -9.77
CA HIS A 85 -3.70 -10.28 -8.92
C HIS A 85 -2.93 -11.59 -8.86
N MET A 86 -2.95 -12.22 -7.70
CA MET A 86 -2.44 -13.56 -7.49
C MET A 86 -3.60 -14.56 -7.32
N GLU A 87 -3.40 -15.81 -7.73
CA GLU A 87 -4.43 -16.86 -7.66
C GLU A 87 -4.93 -17.16 -6.22
N ASP A 88 -4.12 -16.79 -5.22
CA ASP A 88 -4.42 -17.03 -3.81
C ASP A 88 -5.11 -15.85 -3.10
N GLY A 89 -5.57 -14.85 -3.86
CA GLY A 89 -6.28 -13.69 -3.33
C GLY A 89 -5.37 -12.61 -2.74
N ARG A 90 -4.06 -12.68 -2.98
CA ARG A 90 -3.11 -11.62 -2.69
C ARG A 90 -2.91 -10.71 -3.90
N LEU A 91 -2.26 -9.58 -3.68
CA LEU A 91 -1.88 -8.64 -4.72
C LEU A 91 -0.35 -8.58 -4.81
N SER A 92 0.19 -8.61 -6.01
CA SER A 92 1.59 -8.29 -6.27
C SER A 92 1.67 -6.85 -6.76
N ILE A 93 2.68 -6.09 -6.32
CA ILE A 93 2.99 -4.75 -6.80
C ILE A 93 4.43 -4.70 -7.31
N ASP A 94 4.64 -4.24 -8.55
CA ASP A 94 5.97 -3.90 -9.06
C ASP A 94 6.34 -2.51 -8.53
N ASN A 95 7.01 -2.49 -7.37
CA ASN A 95 7.32 -1.26 -6.64
C ASN A 95 8.31 -0.38 -7.40
N ARG A 96 7.90 0.86 -7.66
CA ARG A 96 8.67 1.91 -8.36
C ARG A 96 8.89 3.15 -7.52
N SER A 97 8.55 3.09 -6.23
CA SER A 97 8.63 4.25 -5.34
C SER A 97 10.07 4.65 -4.96
N GLY A 98 11.03 3.75 -5.13
CA GLY A 98 12.38 3.91 -4.59
C GLY A 98 12.45 3.80 -3.07
N VAL A 99 11.34 3.43 -2.45
CA VAL A 99 11.22 3.23 -1.00
C VAL A 99 10.93 1.75 -0.75
N SER A 100 11.50 1.17 0.30
CA SER A 100 11.40 -0.26 0.61
C SER A 100 12.13 -1.14 -0.42
N ALA A 101 11.74 -2.42 -0.58
CA ALA A 101 12.33 -3.31 -1.57
C ALA A 101 11.95 -2.87 -2.99
N GLU A 102 12.93 -2.88 -3.89
CA GLU A 102 12.68 -2.62 -5.32
C GLU A 102 12.08 -3.86 -6.01
N GLY A 103 11.25 -3.61 -7.04
CA GLY A 103 10.62 -4.65 -7.84
C GLY A 103 9.39 -5.25 -7.17
N GLU A 104 9.18 -6.54 -7.36
CA GLU A 104 7.97 -7.21 -6.92
C GLU A 104 7.89 -7.36 -5.40
N ILE A 105 6.81 -6.89 -4.83
CA ILE A 105 6.42 -7.06 -3.42
C ILE A 105 5.03 -7.70 -3.40
N ILE A 106 4.83 -8.73 -2.56
CA ILE A 106 3.53 -9.35 -2.37
C ILE A 106 2.83 -8.68 -1.19
N LEU A 107 1.64 -8.17 -1.44
CA LEU A 107 0.77 -7.54 -0.46
C LEU A 107 -0.24 -8.59 0.06
N ASN A 108 -0.17 -8.89 1.34
CA ASN A 108 -1.22 -9.66 2.01
C ASN A 108 -2.42 -8.74 2.24
N ILE A 109 -3.55 -9.13 1.67
CA ILE A 109 -4.81 -8.39 1.77
C ILE A 109 -5.70 -9.10 2.78
N SER A 110 -6.12 -8.39 3.81
CA SER A 110 -7.06 -8.87 4.80
C SER A 110 -8.34 -8.04 4.73
N GLN A 111 -9.49 -8.70 4.58
CA GLN A 111 -10.79 -8.01 4.56
C GLN A 111 -11.10 -7.25 5.86
N GLU A 112 -10.44 -7.62 6.97
CA GLU A 112 -10.67 -7.00 8.29
C GLU A 112 -9.72 -5.83 8.56
N SER A 113 -8.52 -5.83 7.95
CA SER A 113 -7.45 -4.88 8.31
C SER A 113 -6.88 -4.10 7.13
N THR A 114 -7.16 -4.49 5.89
CA THR A 114 -6.73 -3.75 4.70
C THR A 114 -7.89 -2.93 4.14
N LEU A 115 -7.69 -1.64 3.99
CA LEU A 115 -8.63 -0.75 3.35
C LEU A 115 -8.26 -0.59 1.88
N ILE A 116 -9.22 -0.71 0.98
CA ILE A 116 -9.03 -0.40 -0.45
C ILE A 116 -9.99 0.74 -0.79
N LEU A 117 -9.45 1.85 -1.26
CA LEU A 117 -10.21 3.06 -1.52
C LEU A 117 -10.00 3.58 -2.94
N ASP A 118 -11.07 4.09 -3.52
CA ASP A 118 -10.97 4.94 -4.70
C ASP A 118 -10.22 6.24 -4.35
N ALA A 119 -9.14 6.54 -5.06
CA ALA A 119 -8.25 7.64 -4.73
C ALA A 119 -8.92 9.02 -4.78
N VAL A 120 -9.93 9.19 -5.64
CA VAL A 120 -10.60 10.48 -5.84
C VAL A 120 -11.72 10.69 -4.83
N SER A 121 -12.61 9.71 -4.74
CA SER A 121 -13.82 9.82 -3.92
C SER A 121 -13.60 9.40 -2.47
N GLY A 122 -12.69 8.47 -2.22
CA GLY A 122 -12.51 7.79 -0.94
C GLY A 122 -13.56 6.70 -0.70
N THR A 123 -14.32 6.31 -1.71
CA THR A 123 -15.29 5.21 -1.57
C THR A 123 -14.56 3.88 -1.41
N PRO A 124 -15.06 2.98 -0.55
CA PRO A 124 -14.49 1.64 -0.43
C PRO A 124 -14.58 0.88 -1.74
N LEU A 125 -13.52 0.16 -2.03
CA LEU A 125 -13.39 -0.77 -3.14
C LEU A 125 -13.12 -2.18 -2.57
N THR A 126 -13.28 -3.17 -3.44
CA THR A 126 -12.87 -4.54 -3.18
C THR A 126 -11.59 -4.86 -3.96
N LEU A 127 -10.98 -6.00 -3.69
CA LEU A 127 -9.79 -6.42 -4.42
C LEU A 127 -10.09 -6.57 -5.92
N GLU A 128 -11.29 -7.06 -6.26
CA GLU A 128 -11.74 -7.28 -7.65
C GLU A 128 -11.93 -5.97 -8.44
N ASP A 129 -12.03 -4.82 -7.77
CA ASP A 129 -12.14 -3.51 -8.44
C ASP A 129 -10.79 -2.99 -8.93
N ILE A 130 -9.67 -3.54 -8.43
CA ILE A 130 -8.32 -3.23 -8.91
C ILE A 130 -8.08 -3.99 -10.21
N GLN A 131 -7.55 -3.33 -11.22
CA GLN A 131 -7.25 -3.98 -12.51
C GLN A 131 -5.78 -4.37 -12.61
N ASP A 132 -5.48 -5.53 -13.22
CA ASP A 132 -4.11 -5.90 -13.52
C ASP A 132 -3.46 -4.87 -14.45
N GLY A 133 -2.29 -4.40 -14.08
CA GLY A 133 -1.55 -3.40 -14.82
C GLY A 133 -1.87 -1.95 -14.44
N GLU A 134 -2.85 -1.70 -13.56
CA GLU A 134 -3.06 -0.33 -13.08
C GLU A 134 -2.02 0.08 -12.04
N THR A 135 -1.80 1.38 -11.91
CA THR A 135 -0.96 1.93 -10.86
C THR A 135 -1.77 2.12 -9.59
N ILE A 136 -1.26 1.55 -8.50
CA ILE A 136 -1.82 1.74 -7.15
C ILE A 136 -0.80 2.40 -6.23
N TYR A 137 -1.28 3.01 -5.16
CA TYR A 137 -0.48 3.41 -4.01
C TYR A 137 -0.89 2.59 -2.81
N ALA A 138 0.09 2.10 -2.05
CA ALA A 138 -0.16 1.30 -0.86
C ALA A 138 0.67 1.80 0.32
N TYR A 139 0.06 1.83 1.49
CA TYR A 139 0.77 1.99 2.75
C TYR A 139 0.96 0.62 3.36
N ILE A 140 2.19 0.20 3.47
CA ILE A 140 2.60 -1.14 3.91
C ILE A 140 3.22 -1.09 5.30
N GLY A 141 3.12 -2.18 6.04
CA GLY A 141 3.84 -2.33 7.30
C GLY A 141 5.35 -2.29 7.08
N PRO A 142 6.13 -1.82 8.08
CA PRO A 142 7.59 -1.75 7.98
C PRO A 142 8.24 -3.14 7.98
N ALA A 143 7.56 -4.14 8.51
CA ALA A 143 8.05 -5.52 8.54
C ALA A 143 7.75 -6.24 7.23
N MET A 144 8.77 -6.88 6.67
CA MET A 144 8.67 -7.70 5.46
C MET A 144 9.30 -9.06 5.70
N THR A 145 8.82 -10.07 4.98
CA THR A 145 9.48 -11.38 4.99
C THR A 145 10.81 -11.32 4.22
N MET A 146 11.73 -12.22 4.56
CA MET A 146 13.01 -12.38 3.85
C MET A 146 12.89 -13.31 2.62
N SER A 147 11.67 -13.56 2.11
CA SER A 147 11.43 -14.30 0.88
C SER A 147 11.73 -13.47 -0.36
N LEU A 148 11.79 -14.11 -1.51
CA LEU A 148 11.89 -13.50 -2.83
C LEU A 148 10.74 -14.01 -3.71
N PRO A 149 9.79 -13.15 -4.06
CA PRO A 149 9.62 -11.75 -3.64
C PRO A 149 9.29 -11.63 -2.14
N PRO A 150 9.61 -10.48 -1.51
CA PRO A 150 9.25 -10.21 -0.13
C PRO A 150 7.74 -10.01 0.00
N MET A 151 7.19 -10.30 1.20
CA MET A 151 5.78 -10.17 1.50
C MET A 151 5.57 -9.25 2.70
N THR A 152 4.53 -8.44 2.65
CA THR A 152 4.13 -7.56 3.75
C THR A 152 2.61 -7.39 3.79
N ASN A 153 2.09 -6.83 4.87
CA ASN A 153 0.67 -6.49 4.99
C ASN A 153 0.43 -5.06 4.48
N ALA A 154 -0.63 -4.87 3.71
CA ALA A 154 -1.10 -3.55 3.34
C ALA A 154 -2.11 -3.05 4.38
N ALA A 155 -1.92 -1.81 4.86
CA ALA A 155 -2.89 -1.13 5.73
C ALA A 155 -3.99 -0.46 4.89
N ILE A 156 -3.58 0.27 3.83
CA ILE A 156 -4.50 0.93 2.91
C ILE A 156 -3.93 0.91 1.49
N ILE A 157 -4.82 0.77 0.51
CA ILE A 157 -4.51 0.82 -0.91
C ILE A 157 -5.40 1.87 -1.57
N PHE A 158 -4.81 2.73 -2.39
CA PHE A 158 -5.52 3.66 -3.27
C PHE A 158 -5.44 3.17 -4.71
N ALA A 159 -6.60 3.02 -5.34
CA ALA A 159 -6.77 2.57 -6.73
C ALA A 159 -7.59 3.58 -7.54
N ASN A 160 -7.82 3.33 -8.82
CA ASN A 160 -8.56 4.20 -9.75
C ASN A 160 -7.96 5.62 -9.82
N ILE A 161 -6.65 5.73 -9.91
CA ILE A 161 -5.92 7.00 -9.85
C ILE A 161 -5.91 7.64 -11.24
N PRO A 162 -6.58 8.80 -11.44
CA PRO A 162 -6.51 9.52 -12.70
C PRO A 162 -5.09 10.03 -12.99
N ALA A 163 -4.77 10.23 -14.26
CA ALA A 163 -3.53 10.89 -14.65
C ALA A 163 -3.45 12.29 -13.99
N ASP A 164 -2.26 12.65 -13.52
CA ASP A 164 -1.97 13.93 -12.87
C ASP A 164 -2.76 14.20 -11.57
N PHE A 165 -3.33 13.16 -10.96
CA PHE A 165 -4.02 13.27 -9.69
C PHE A 165 -3.06 13.04 -8.52
N LYS A 166 -2.99 13.99 -7.58
CA LYS A 166 -2.26 13.81 -6.32
C LYS A 166 -3.02 12.83 -5.44
N VAL A 167 -2.43 11.65 -5.24
CA VAL A 167 -3.01 10.61 -4.40
C VAL A 167 -3.03 11.07 -2.94
N PRO A 168 -4.14 10.86 -2.21
CA PRO A 168 -4.26 11.29 -0.83
C PRO A 168 -3.22 10.62 0.08
N ASP A 169 -2.95 11.27 1.19
CA ASP A 169 -2.04 10.77 2.21
C ASP A 169 -2.81 10.07 3.33
N TYR A 170 -2.33 8.90 3.75
CA TYR A 170 -2.82 8.18 4.92
C TYR A 170 -1.86 8.43 6.07
N VAL A 171 -2.31 9.18 7.06
CA VAL A 171 -1.48 9.65 8.16
C VAL A 171 -2.18 9.47 9.50
N GLU A 172 -1.40 9.53 10.56
CA GLU A 172 -1.89 9.62 11.92
C GLU A 172 -1.79 11.07 12.39
N ALA A 173 -2.87 11.62 12.91
CA ALA A 173 -2.90 12.97 13.43
C ALA A 173 -2.09 13.05 14.73
N ASP A 174 -1.22 14.05 14.84
CA ASP A 174 -0.54 14.40 16.09
C ASP A 174 -1.26 15.56 16.78
N SER A 175 -1.53 16.64 16.04
CA SER A 175 -2.21 17.81 16.58
C SER A 175 -3.01 18.57 15.51
N VAL A 176 -4.04 19.28 15.97
CA VAL A 176 -4.80 20.24 15.15
C VAL A 176 -4.83 21.56 15.90
N ILE A 177 -4.28 22.60 15.26
CA ILE A 177 -4.16 23.92 15.87
C ILE A 177 -4.83 24.96 14.97
N THR A 178 -5.74 25.74 15.54
CA THR A 178 -6.32 26.90 14.87
C THR A 178 -5.69 28.17 15.42
N ASP A 179 -5.03 28.93 14.55
CA ASP A 179 -4.45 30.22 14.92
C ASP A 179 -5.54 31.26 15.12
N ALA A 180 -5.59 31.87 16.29
CA ALA A 180 -6.62 32.85 16.67
C ALA A 180 -6.54 34.17 15.88
N GLY A 181 -5.39 34.48 15.30
CA GLY A 181 -5.18 35.73 14.55
C GLY A 181 -5.54 35.62 13.08
N SER A 182 -5.22 34.49 12.44
CA SER A 182 -5.47 34.23 11.03
C SER A 182 -6.70 33.36 10.78
N SER A 183 -7.24 32.72 11.81
CA SER A 183 -8.28 31.68 11.71
C SER A 183 -7.87 30.49 10.85
N GLN A 184 -6.58 30.34 10.59
CA GLN A 184 -6.04 29.22 9.84
C GLN A 184 -5.93 27.99 10.73
N THR A 185 -6.41 26.85 10.26
CA THR A 185 -6.28 25.57 10.94
C THR A 185 -5.21 24.74 10.27
N VAL A 186 -4.31 24.15 11.07
CA VAL A 186 -3.24 23.28 10.63
C VAL A 186 -3.38 21.94 11.33
N LEU A 187 -3.41 20.87 10.54
CA LEU A 187 -3.27 19.48 11.00
C LEU A 187 -1.81 19.10 10.87
N THR A 188 -1.17 18.72 11.97
CA THR A 188 0.17 18.13 11.98
C THR A 188 0.04 16.62 12.10
N ALA A 189 0.66 15.88 11.20
CA ALA A 189 0.73 14.43 11.25
C ALA A 189 1.91 13.97 12.13
N SER A 190 1.87 12.73 12.57
CA SER A 190 2.91 12.13 13.44
C SER A 190 4.29 12.05 12.77
N ASP A 191 4.35 12.07 11.45
CA ASP A 191 5.60 12.16 10.66
C ASP A 191 6.14 13.59 10.53
N GLY A 192 5.45 14.58 11.12
CA GLY A 192 5.79 16.00 11.06
C GLY A 192 5.27 16.73 9.82
N THR A 193 4.51 16.07 8.95
CA THR A 193 3.87 16.73 7.80
C THR A 193 2.76 17.65 8.27
N GLU A 194 2.75 18.90 7.79
CA GLU A 194 1.73 19.88 8.10
C GLU A 194 0.77 20.06 6.92
N TYR A 195 -0.53 20.03 7.20
CA TYR A 195 -1.60 20.29 6.24
C TYR A 195 -2.38 21.51 6.68
N ILE A 196 -2.47 22.50 5.80
CA ILE A 196 -3.29 23.70 6.01
C ILE A 196 -4.71 23.36 5.56
N LEU A 197 -5.67 23.42 6.44
CA LEU A 197 -7.06 23.16 6.09
C LEU A 197 -7.65 24.35 5.31
N ALA A 198 -8.23 24.07 4.14
CA ALA A 198 -9.01 25.04 3.40
C ALA A 198 -10.22 25.51 4.24
N GLU A 199 -10.73 26.72 4.00
CA GLU A 199 -11.91 27.24 4.71
C GLU A 199 -13.16 26.35 4.52
N ASP A 200 -13.24 25.69 3.37
CA ASP A 200 -14.31 24.76 2.98
C ASP A 200 -13.85 23.28 3.02
N CYS A 201 -12.85 22.97 3.83
CA CYS A 201 -12.36 21.60 3.97
C CYS A 201 -13.47 20.67 4.43
N ASP A 202 -13.78 19.64 3.64
CA ASP A 202 -14.80 18.65 3.95
C ASP A 202 -14.24 17.57 4.88
N ILE A 203 -14.78 17.49 6.10
CA ILE A 203 -14.38 16.47 7.10
C ILE A 203 -15.52 15.48 7.25
N PHE A 204 -15.27 14.22 6.94
CA PHE A 204 -16.31 13.20 6.92
C PHE A 204 -15.80 11.86 7.48
N PRO A 205 -16.70 11.03 8.02
CA PRO A 205 -16.33 9.74 8.58
C PRO A 205 -16.22 8.66 7.51
N TYR A 206 -15.33 7.68 7.75
CA TYR A 206 -15.32 6.45 6.99
C TYR A 206 -16.46 5.53 7.42
N LEU A 207 -17.37 5.18 6.49
CA LEU A 207 -18.47 4.19 6.64
C LEU A 207 -19.40 4.35 7.85
N THR A 208 -19.37 5.46 8.55
CA THR A 208 -20.28 5.71 9.67
C THR A 208 -21.30 6.81 9.33
N ARG A 209 -22.40 6.86 10.09
CA ARG A 209 -23.39 7.94 9.99
C ARG A 209 -23.17 9.04 11.03
N ASN A 210 -22.10 8.95 11.81
CA ASN A 210 -21.74 9.93 12.80
C ASN A 210 -21.27 11.21 12.10
N ILE A 211 -21.66 12.34 12.64
CA ILE A 211 -21.08 13.61 12.22
C ILE A 211 -19.69 13.70 12.81
N VAL A 212 -18.72 14.00 11.96
CA VAL A 212 -17.32 14.19 12.36
C VAL A 212 -16.95 15.65 12.13
N THR A 213 -16.20 16.20 13.06
CA THR A 213 -15.76 17.60 13.05
C THR A 213 -14.26 17.69 13.31
N LEU A 214 -13.71 18.91 13.33
CA LEU A 214 -12.32 19.15 13.71
C LEU A 214 -11.95 18.58 15.08
N ASP A 215 -12.91 18.58 16.02
CA ASP A 215 -12.69 18.08 17.38
C ASP A 215 -12.44 16.55 17.44
N ASP A 216 -12.79 15.84 16.38
CA ASP A 216 -12.57 14.40 16.26
C ASP A 216 -11.18 14.06 15.72
N LEU A 217 -10.43 15.06 15.23
CA LEU A 217 -9.04 14.93 14.76
C LEU A 217 -8.07 14.98 15.95
N THR A 218 -8.18 14.02 16.83
CA THR A 218 -7.33 13.92 18.03
C THR A 218 -6.03 13.17 17.74
N GLN A 219 -5.04 13.35 18.62
CA GLN A 219 -3.78 12.63 18.54
C GLN A 219 -3.99 11.12 18.46
N GLY A 220 -3.23 10.45 17.57
CA GLY A 220 -3.33 9.01 17.29
C GLY A 220 -4.44 8.63 16.30
N LYS A 221 -5.31 9.58 15.92
CA LYS A 221 -6.39 9.30 14.98
C LYS A 221 -5.85 9.16 13.55
N LYS A 222 -6.15 8.03 12.92
CA LYS A 222 -5.80 7.79 11.52
C LYS A 222 -6.78 8.47 10.59
N VAL A 223 -6.25 9.14 9.57
CA VAL A 223 -7.02 9.92 8.61
C VAL A 223 -6.47 9.76 7.20
N VAL A 224 -7.33 10.00 6.21
CA VAL A 224 -6.90 10.20 4.82
C VAL A 224 -7.08 11.66 4.47
N VAL A 225 -6.04 12.29 3.95
CA VAL A 225 -6.00 13.72 3.63
C VAL A 225 -5.83 13.91 2.12
N TRP A 226 -6.78 14.57 1.49
CA TRP A 226 -6.67 15.05 0.11
C TRP A 226 -6.15 16.48 0.13
N SER A 227 -4.94 16.68 -0.36
CA SER A 227 -4.29 17.99 -0.38
C SER A 227 -3.73 18.35 -1.75
N GLY A 228 -3.59 19.64 -2.01
CA GLY A 228 -2.84 20.16 -3.15
C GLY A 228 -1.32 20.01 -2.99
N ASP A 229 -0.55 20.46 -3.98
CA ASP A 229 0.93 20.43 -3.94
C ASP A 229 1.50 21.33 -2.85
N ASP A 230 0.73 22.31 -2.40
CA ASP A 230 1.05 23.24 -1.30
C ASP A 230 0.61 22.71 0.08
N ASN A 231 0.21 21.43 0.17
CA ASN A 231 -0.36 20.80 1.36
C ASN A 231 -1.64 21.48 1.89
N THR A 232 -2.37 22.22 1.06
CA THR A 232 -3.70 22.70 1.43
C THR A 232 -4.69 21.54 1.36
N ALA A 233 -5.19 21.10 2.51
CA ALA A 233 -6.16 20.02 2.63
C ALA A 233 -7.56 20.53 2.28
N THR A 234 -8.20 19.88 1.31
CA THR A 234 -9.57 20.20 0.88
C THR A 234 -10.59 19.18 1.38
N LYS A 235 -10.11 17.99 1.75
CA LYS A 235 -10.96 16.89 2.21
C LYS A 235 -10.19 16.01 3.19
N ILE A 236 -10.82 15.60 4.28
CA ILE A 236 -10.27 14.71 5.30
C ILE A 236 -11.29 13.64 5.65
N MET A 237 -10.91 12.38 5.52
CA MET A 237 -11.66 11.23 5.97
C MET A 237 -11.13 10.76 7.32
N VAL A 238 -12.01 10.59 8.29
CA VAL A 238 -11.66 10.15 9.64
C VAL A 238 -12.15 8.73 9.86
N PHE A 239 -11.25 7.85 10.33
CA PHE A 239 -11.64 6.49 10.70
C PHE A 239 -12.22 6.46 12.12
N ALA A 240 -13.33 5.76 12.27
CA ALA A 240 -13.84 5.41 13.60
C ALA A 240 -12.88 4.41 14.28
N GLU A 241 -12.76 4.51 15.58
CA GLU A 241 -12.13 3.48 16.40
C GLU A 241 -13.03 2.26 16.50
#